data_abcf67c3d5d18f5cbf5e1e1b20edf3d2
#
_entry.id   abcf67c3d5d18f5cbf5e1e1b20edf3d2
#
_cell.length_a   1.000
_cell.length_b   1.000
_cell.length_c   1.000
_cell.angle_alpha   90.00
_cell.angle_beta   90.00
_cell.angle_gamma   90.00
#
_symmetry.space_group_name_H-M   'P 1'
#
loop_
_entity.id
_entity.type
_entity.pdbx_description
1 polymer ?
#
loop_
_entity_poly.entity_id
_entity_poly.type
_entity_poly.pdbx_seq_one_letter_code
_entity_poly.pdbx_strand_id
1 'polypeptide(L)'
;MKHISKVILVLLCILLSYPFYGMAQNIKSFDFKGNFFYNTITSIEQDTLGFMWLGLDNGVFLGYSLQPLIHSMISDRYVNFLSHRKTTLYIGTNEGLYAYNYINNQCDLCSPLLKSKNIIAYQCNSDYQVVATDREVFLFDYNWNFIHK
;
A
#
# COMPACT_ATOMS: atom_id res chain seq x y z
N MET A 1 -20.17 -24.34 52.02
CA MET A 1 -20.45 -24.07 50.59
C MET A 1 -20.96 -22.64 50.28
N LYS A 2 -21.76 -21.99 51.11
CA LYS A 2 -22.30 -20.65 50.88
C LYS A 2 -21.28 -19.49 50.84
N HIS A 3 -20.11 -19.62 51.50
CA HIS A 3 -19.03 -18.61 51.52
C HIS A 3 -18.18 -18.58 50.27
N ILE A 4 -17.90 -19.74 49.65
CA ILE A 4 -17.11 -19.85 48.40
C ILE A 4 -17.84 -19.18 47.22
N SER A 5 -19.16 -19.32 47.16
CA SER A 5 -19.98 -18.70 46.13
C SER A 5 -19.94 -17.15 46.15
N LYS A 6 -19.90 -16.55 47.35
CA LYS A 6 -19.80 -15.08 47.47
C LYS A 6 -18.40 -14.55 47.08
N VAL A 7 -17.35 -15.28 47.40
CA VAL A 7 -15.96 -14.89 47.03
C VAL A 7 -15.79 -14.96 45.54
N ILE A 8 -16.30 -16.00 44.90
CA ILE A 8 -16.25 -16.14 43.44
C ILE A 8 -17.03 -15.02 42.74
N LEU A 9 -18.20 -14.65 43.27
CA LEU A 9 -19.00 -13.55 42.72
C LEU A 9 -18.30 -12.19 42.81
N VAL A 10 -17.64 -11.92 43.96
CA VAL A 10 -16.85 -10.68 44.12
C VAL A 10 -15.62 -10.64 43.20
N LEU A 11 -14.92 -11.77 43.05
CA LEU A 11 -13.82 -11.87 42.10
C LEU A 11 -14.28 -11.66 40.65
N LEU A 12 -15.45 -12.19 40.29
CA LEU A 12 -16.03 -12.01 38.96
C LEU A 12 -16.41 -10.54 38.70
N CYS A 13 -16.97 -9.86 39.72
CA CYS A 13 -17.29 -8.43 39.63
C CYS A 13 -16.03 -7.56 39.50
N ILE A 14 -14.93 -7.91 40.19
CA ILE A 14 -13.66 -7.22 40.07
C ILE A 14 -13.07 -7.42 38.67
N LEU A 15 -13.12 -8.64 38.13
CA LEU A 15 -12.67 -8.93 36.75
C LEU A 15 -13.50 -8.18 35.68
N LEU A 16 -14.80 -8.02 35.90
CA LEU A 16 -15.68 -7.27 34.98
C LEU A 16 -15.59 -5.76 35.15
N SER A 17 -15.07 -5.28 36.28
CA SER A 17 -14.88 -3.84 36.54
C SER A 17 -13.52 -3.30 36.08
N TYR A 18 -12.64 -4.17 35.56
CA TYR A 18 -11.47 -3.65 34.85
C TYR A 18 -11.95 -2.83 33.65
N PRO A 19 -11.78 -1.52 33.65
CA PRO A 19 -12.12 -0.73 32.49
C PRO A 19 -11.26 -1.30 31.36
N PHE A 20 -11.92 -1.73 30.30
CA PHE A 20 -11.27 -1.93 29.01
C PHE A 20 -10.66 -0.56 28.67
N TYR A 21 -9.42 -0.33 29.07
CA TYR A 21 -8.63 0.76 28.55
C TYR A 21 -8.49 0.45 27.07
N GLY A 22 -9.47 0.88 26.30
CA GLY A 22 -9.33 0.94 24.85
C GLY A 22 -8.03 1.69 24.64
N MET A 23 -7.04 1.03 24.00
CA MET A 23 -5.86 1.73 23.53
C MET A 23 -6.39 2.82 22.61
N ALA A 24 -6.52 4.03 23.15
CA ALA A 24 -6.70 5.21 22.33
C ALA A 24 -5.47 5.24 21.43
N GLN A 25 -5.62 4.79 20.20
CA GLN A 25 -4.57 4.95 19.21
C GLN A 25 -4.33 6.45 19.12
N ASN A 26 -3.15 6.87 19.52
CA ASN A 26 -2.72 8.24 19.31
C ASN A 26 -2.68 8.46 17.80
N ILE A 27 -3.76 9.00 17.26
CA ILE A 27 -3.80 9.46 15.89
C ILE A 27 -2.82 10.63 15.81
N LYS A 28 -1.61 10.35 15.34
CA LYS A 28 -0.66 11.39 15.00
C LYS A 28 -1.07 11.94 13.64
N SER A 29 -1.57 13.16 13.61
CA SER A 29 -1.67 13.89 12.36
C SER A 29 -0.25 14.22 11.89
N PHE A 30 0.10 13.83 10.68
CA PHE A 30 1.33 14.27 10.05
C PHE A 30 1.05 15.60 9.35
N ASP A 31 1.63 16.68 9.89
CA ASP A 31 1.60 17.98 9.25
C ASP A 31 2.76 18.04 8.25
N PHE A 32 2.43 17.97 6.97
CA PHE A 32 3.39 18.03 5.88
C PHE A 32 3.88 19.47 5.69
N LYS A 33 4.81 19.92 6.54
CA LYS A 33 5.50 21.21 6.38
C LYS A 33 6.57 21.09 5.30
N GLY A 34 6.24 21.41 4.06
CA GLY A 34 7.20 21.38 2.95
C GLY A 34 6.54 21.72 1.61
N ASN A 35 7.27 21.57 0.54
CA ASN A 35 6.83 21.87 -0.86
C ASN A 35 5.69 20.96 -1.39
N PHE A 36 5.00 20.22 -0.51
CA PHE A 36 3.88 19.33 -0.82
C PHE A 36 2.53 20.04 -0.93
N PHE A 37 2.47 21.34 -0.73
CA PHE A 37 1.21 22.10 -0.68
C PHE A 37 0.35 22.05 -1.94
N TYR A 38 0.85 21.45 -3.02
CA TYR A 38 0.17 21.35 -4.31
C TYR A 38 -0.04 19.91 -4.81
N ASN A 39 0.38 18.89 -4.03
CA ASN A 39 0.32 17.51 -4.49
C ASN A 39 -0.88 16.77 -3.86
N THR A 40 -1.60 16.03 -4.68
CA THR A 40 -2.72 15.21 -4.24
C THR A 40 -2.23 13.80 -3.90
N ILE A 41 -2.51 13.33 -2.68
CA ILE A 41 -2.29 11.92 -2.32
C ILE A 41 -3.39 11.09 -2.98
N THR A 42 -3.01 10.18 -3.85
CA THR A 42 -3.92 9.33 -4.62
C THR A 42 -3.99 7.91 -4.07
N SER A 43 -2.93 7.45 -3.40
CA SER A 43 -2.82 6.10 -2.86
C SER A 43 -1.88 6.06 -1.66
N ILE A 44 -2.17 5.14 -0.73
CA ILE A 44 -1.32 4.85 0.44
C ILE A 44 -1.16 3.34 0.53
N GLU A 45 0.07 2.88 0.73
CA GLU A 45 0.39 1.46 0.89
C GLU A 45 1.43 1.28 2.02
N GLN A 46 1.27 0.22 2.82
CA GLN A 46 2.25 -0.14 3.84
C GLN A 46 2.93 -1.46 3.45
N ASP A 47 4.25 -1.46 3.36
CA ASP A 47 5.01 -2.67 3.06
C ASP A 47 5.20 -3.59 4.28
N THR A 48 5.79 -4.77 4.07
CA THR A 48 6.01 -5.77 5.10
C THR A 48 7.02 -5.34 6.17
N LEU A 49 7.82 -4.31 5.93
CA LEU A 49 8.76 -3.72 6.88
C LEU A 49 8.14 -2.58 7.68
N GLY A 50 6.88 -2.22 7.37
CA GLY A 50 6.14 -1.16 8.04
C GLY A 50 6.37 0.24 7.43
N PHE A 51 7.12 0.36 6.33
CA PHE A 51 7.26 1.62 5.63
C PHE A 51 5.97 2.01 4.92
N MET A 52 5.58 3.27 5.07
CA MET A 52 4.43 3.85 4.38
C MET A 52 4.87 4.46 3.05
N TRP A 53 4.22 4.06 1.98
CA TRP A 53 4.42 4.59 0.64
C TRP A 53 3.23 5.43 0.24
N LEU A 54 3.47 6.62 -0.30
CA LEU A 54 2.45 7.57 -0.75
C LEU A 54 2.55 7.72 -2.26
N GLY A 55 1.48 7.41 -2.97
CA GLY A 55 1.31 7.74 -4.38
C GLY A 55 0.72 9.13 -4.52
N LEU A 56 1.27 9.94 -5.38
CA LEU A 56 0.86 11.31 -5.64
C LEU A 56 0.63 11.53 -7.14
N ASP A 57 0.15 12.70 -7.47
CA ASP A 57 -0.03 13.16 -8.85
C ASP A 57 1.29 13.41 -9.60
N ASN A 58 2.43 13.38 -8.89
CA ASN A 58 3.77 13.60 -9.44
C ASN A 58 4.83 12.58 -8.98
N GLY A 59 4.41 11.37 -8.59
CA GLY A 59 5.35 10.29 -8.23
C GLY A 59 5.03 9.58 -6.93
N VAL A 60 6.03 8.89 -6.39
CA VAL A 60 5.93 8.11 -5.14
C VAL A 60 6.84 8.69 -4.07
N PHE A 61 6.37 8.70 -2.84
CA PHE A 61 7.10 9.21 -1.68
C PHE A 61 7.13 8.19 -0.54
N LEU A 62 8.22 8.20 0.23
CA LEU A 62 8.32 7.44 1.47
C LEU A 62 7.75 8.26 2.62
N GLY A 63 6.63 7.81 3.19
CA GLY A 63 5.75 8.61 4.02
C GLY A 63 6.37 9.20 5.28
N TYR A 64 7.22 8.46 6.02
CA TYR A 64 7.76 8.99 7.28
C TYR A 64 8.92 9.98 7.09
N SER A 65 9.66 9.90 5.99
CA SER A 65 10.77 10.81 5.67
C SER A 65 10.36 11.90 4.70
N LEU A 66 9.20 11.75 4.06
CA LEU A 66 8.70 12.63 3.00
C LEU A 66 9.70 12.82 1.86
N GLN A 67 10.54 11.80 1.66
CA GLN A 67 11.51 11.82 0.58
C GLN A 67 10.87 11.25 -0.68
N PRO A 68 10.99 11.96 -1.80
CA PRO A 68 10.55 11.43 -3.08
C PRO A 68 11.35 10.19 -3.43
N LEU A 69 10.69 9.18 -3.95
CA LEU A 69 11.35 8.08 -4.64
C LEU A 69 11.86 8.60 -5.98
N ILE A 70 13.11 9.05 -5.98
CA ILE A 70 13.75 9.60 -7.17
C ILE A 70 14.20 8.45 -8.06
N HIS A 71 13.30 8.03 -8.94
CA HIS A 71 13.59 7.09 -10.00
C HIS A 71 13.04 7.62 -11.32
N SER A 72 13.89 7.71 -12.34
CA SER A 72 13.55 8.33 -13.64
C SER A 72 12.34 7.71 -14.33
N MET A 73 12.00 6.46 -14.01
CA MET A 73 10.84 5.77 -14.60
C MET A 73 9.50 6.14 -13.95
N ILE A 74 9.49 6.71 -12.75
CA ILE A 74 8.27 7.01 -11.99
C ILE A 74 8.19 8.46 -11.52
N SER A 75 9.24 9.26 -11.67
CA SER A 75 9.23 10.69 -11.41
C SER A 75 8.26 11.39 -12.36
N ASP A 76 7.51 12.35 -11.83
CA ASP A 76 6.54 13.19 -12.56
C ASP A 76 5.37 12.42 -13.21
N ARG A 77 5.10 11.18 -12.75
CA ARG A 77 3.94 10.40 -13.21
C ARG A 77 2.80 10.48 -12.21
N TYR A 78 1.59 10.56 -12.73
CA TYR A 78 0.40 10.43 -11.90
C TYR A 78 0.25 8.98 -11.43
N VAL A 79 0.32 8.76 -10.11
CA VAL A 79 0.16 7.43 -9.51
C VAL A 79 -1.32 7.20 -9.23
N ASN A 80 -1.90 6.16 -9.83
CA ASN A 80 -3.30 5.79 -9.61
C ASN A 80 -3.46 4.91 -8.38
N PHE A 81 -2.50 3.99 -8.17
CA PHE A 81 -2.49 3.11 -7.00
C PHE A 81 -1.07 2.61 -6.69
N LEU A 82 -0.93 2.12 -5.46
CA LEU A 82 0.22 1.36 -4.98
C LEU A 82 -0.27 0.01 -4.48
N SER A 83 0.54 -1.03 -4.68
CA SER A 83 0.31 -2.36 -4.10
C SER A 83 1.65 -3.03 -3.83
N HIS A 84 1.86 -3.63 -2.67
CA HIS A 84 3.12 -4.31 -2.40
C HIS A 84 2.97 -5.83 -2.42
N ARG A 85 4.05 -6.52 -2.80
CA ARG A 85 4.19 -7.97 -2.68
C ARG A 85 5.63 -8.30 -2.36
N LYS A 86 5.87 -8.92 -1.20
CA LYS A 86 7.22 -9.18 -0.69
C LYS A 86 8.06 -7.90 -0.64
N THR A 87 9.13 -7.83 -1.42
CA THR A 87 10.06 -6.69 -1.50
C THR A 87 9.82 -5.78 -2.71
N THR A 88 8.70 -5.97 -3.39
CA THR A 88 8.36 -5.22 -4.60
C THR A 88 7.12 -4.37 -4.38
N LEU A 89 7.24 -3.09 -4.66
CA LEU A 89 6.12 -2.15 -4.75
C LEU A 89 5.70 -2.05 -6.22
N TYR A 90 4.46 -2.41 -6.49
CA TYR A 90 3.83 -2.22 -7.80
C TYR A 90 3.19 -0.84 -7.85
N ILE A 91 3.51 -0.07 -8.87
CA ILE A 91 3.13 1.33 -9.03
C ILE A 91 2.32 1.45 -10.31
N GLY A 92 1.01 1.58 -10.18
CA GLY A 92 0.12 1.84 -11.30
C GLY A 92 0.06 3.31 -11.60
N THR A 93 0.43 3.69 -12.81
CA THR A 93 0.49 5.09 -13.25
C THR A 93 -0.38 5.33 -14.47
N ASN A 94 -0.52 6.60 -14.85
CA ASN A 94 -1.14 7.00 -16.13
C ASN A 94 -0.34 6.56 -17.37
N GLU A 95 0.89 6.06 -17.21
CA GLU A 95 1.79 5.68 -18.32
C GLU A 95 2.37 4.27 -18.22
N GLY A 96 1.85 3.43 -17.33
CA GLY A 96 2.27 2.04 -17.20
C GLY A 96 2.22 1.50 -15.78
N LEU A 97 2.46 0.18 -15.66
CA LEU A 97 2.63 -0.51 -14.38
C LEU A 97 4.12 -0.80 -14.18
N TYR A 98 4.65 -0.32 -13.09
CA TYR A 98 6.06 -0.46 -12.73
C TYR A 98 6.21 -1.34 -11.48
N ALA A 99 7.28 -2.13 -11.45
CA ALA A 99 7.70 -2.92 -10.30
C ALA A 99 8.98 -2.31 -9.73
N TYR A 100 8.89 -1.75 -8.53
CA TYR A 100 10.01 -1.18 -7.81
C TYR A 100 10.43 -2.11 -6.67
N ASN A 101 11.65 -2.66 -6.76
CA ASN A 101 12.24 -3.43 -5.69
C ASN A 101 13.02 -2.49 -4.76
N TYR A 102 12.51 -2.29 -3.55
CA TYR A 102 13.10 -1.33 -2.60
C TYR A 102 14.34 -1.87 -1.86
N ILE A 103 14.73 -3.13 -2.07
CA ILE A 103 15.98 -3.67 -1.50
C ILE A 103 17.19 -3.32 -2.38
N ASN A 104 17.05 -3.44 -3.69
CA ASN A 104 18.14 -3.17 -4.65
C ASN A 104 17.96 -1.87 -5.44
N ASN A 105 16.90 -1.11 -5.15
CA ASN A 105 16.56 0.16 -5.80
C ASN A 105 16.38 0.03 -7.34
N GLN A 106 15.85 -1.10 -7.78
CA GLN A 106 15.60 -1.37 -9.20
C GLN A 106 14.12 -1.15 -9.52
N CYS A 107 13.85 -0.44 -10.61
CA CYS A 107 12.50 -0.16 -11.09
C CYS A 107 12.40 -0.56 -12.57
N ASP A 108 11.44 -1.43 -12.88
CA ASP A 108 11.23 -1.92 -14.23
C ASP A 108 9.75 -1.79 -14.64
N LEU A 109 9.50 -1.59 -15.92
CA LEU A 109 8.16 -1.71 -16.49
C LEU A 109 7.77 -3.21 -16.50
N CYS A 110 6.64 -3.54 -15.88
CA CYS A 110 6.20 -4.93 -15.70
C CYS A 110 6.03 -5.68 -17.03
N SER A 111 5.52 -5.00 -18.06
CA SER A 111 5.40 -5.56 -19.41
C SER A 111 5.43 -4.44 -20.46
N PRO A 112 6.08 -4.65 -21.61
CA PRO A 112 6.04 -3.70 -22.73
C PRO A 112 4.62 -3.40 -23.23
N LEU A 113 3.67 -4.34 -23.06
CA LEU A 113 2.26 -4.18 -23.43
C LEU A 113 1.54 -3.14 -22.56
N LEU A 114 2.07 -2.83 -21.38
CA LEU A 114 1.50 -1.86 -20.44
C LEU A 114 2.11 -0.47 -20.59
N LYS A 115 3.10 -0.30 -21.49
CA LYS A 115 3.71 1.01 -21.75
C LYS A 115 2.68 2.01 -22.28
N SER A 116 2.70 3.20 -21.73
CA SER A 116 1.81 4.31 -22.08
C SER A 116 0.31 4.00 -21.91
N LYS A 117 -0.02 3.05 -21.01
CA LYS A 117 -1.41 2.75 -20.63
C LYS A 117 -1.71 3.33 -19.27
N ASN A 118 -2.91 3.87 -19.12
CA ASN A 118 -3.42 4.33 -17.83
C ASN A 118 -3.89 3.12 -17.00
N ILE A 119 -3.11 2.74 -16.00
CA ILE A 119 -3.35 1.56 -15.17
C ILE A 119 -4.24 1.94 -14.00
N ILE A 120 -5.43 1.38 -13.92
CA ILE A 120 -6.41 1.70 -12.88
C ILE A 120 -6.49 0.67 -11.75
N ALA A 121 -6.11 -0.59 -12.04
CA ALA A 121 -6.11 -1.63 -11.02
C ALA A 121 -5.11 -2.75 -11.35
N TYR A 122 -4.64 -3.41 -10.32
CA TYR A 122 -3.77 -4.59 -10.38
C TYR A 122 -4.14 -5.57 -9.27
N GLN A 123 -4.20 -6.83 -9.64
CA GLN A 123 -4.40 -7.93 -8.70
C GLN A 123 -3.55 -9.13 -9.13
N CYS A 124 -3.00 -9.86 -8.17
CA CYS A 124 -2.23 -11.07 -8.45
C CYS A 124 -2.56 -12.19 -7.46
N ASN A 125 -2.30 -13.42 -7.91
CA ASN A 125 -2.24 -14.61 -7.06
C ASN A 125 -0.90 -15.35 -7.30
N SER A 126 -0.83 -16.67 -7.00
CA SER A 126 0.37 -17.48 -7.24
C SER A 126 0.67 -17.69 -8.73
N ASP A 127 -0.34 -17.68 -9.58
CA ASP A 127 -0.26 -18.16 -10.96
C ASP A 127 -0.42 -17.05 -12.00
N TYR A 128 -1.24 -16.07 -11.66
CA TYR A 128 -1.68 -15.04 -12.60
C TYR A 128 -1.54 -13.64 -12.05
N GLN A 129 -1.39 -12.70 -12.96
CA GLN A 129 -1.43 -11.27 -12.73
C GLN A 129 -2.47 -10.64 -13.65
N VAL A 130 -3.37 -9.87 -13.07
CA VAL A 130 -4.45 -9.18 -13.79
C VAL A 130 -4.22 -7.69 -13.67
N VAL A 131 -4.20 -7.02 -14.81
CA VAL A 131 -4.01 -5.57 -14.91
C VAL A 131 -5.18 -4.96 -15.66
N ALA A 132 -5.86 -4.01 -15.05
CA ALA A 132 -6.91 -3.23 -15.69
C ALA A 132 -6.39 -1.84 -16.06
N THR A 133 -6.70 -1.44 -17.27
CA THR A 133 -6.54 -0.06 -17.75
C THR A 133 -7.91 0.61 -17.86
N ASP A 134 -7.96 1.85 -18.24
CA ASP A 134 -9.18 2.58 -18.55
C ASP A 134 -10.01 1.99 -19.71
N ARG A 135 -9.43 1.03 -20.48
CA ARG A 135 -10.06 0.47 -21.70
C ARG A 135 -10.05 -1.05 -21.76
N GLU A 136 -9.11 -1.71 -21.08
CA GLU A 136 -8.80 -3.11 -21.32
C GLU A 136 -8.37 -3.81 -20.03
N VAL A 137 -8.55 -5.14 -20.00
CA VAL A 137 -8.04 -5.99 -18.93
C VAL A 137 -7.05 -6.97 -19.51
N PHE A 138 -5.86 -7.05 -18.95
CA PHE A 138 -4.78 -7.93 -19.36
C PHE A 138 -4.58 -9.03 -18.34
N LEU A 139 -4.44 -10.26 -18.81
CA LEU A 139 -4.04 -11.42 -18.02
C LEU A 139 -2.63 -11.82 -18.39
N PHE A 140 -1.77 -11.92 -17.39
CA PHE A 140 -0.39 -12.40 -17.50
C PHE A 140 -0.18 -13.61 -16.60
N ASP A 141 0.81 -14.44 -16.93
CA ASP A 141 1.35 -15.42 -15.98
C ASP A 141 2.22 -14.74 -14.90
N TYR A 142 2.73 -15.54 -13.96
CA TYR A 142 3.59 -15.03 -12.90
C TYR A 142 4.85 -14.30 -13.40
N ASN A 143 5.36 -14.67 -14.58
CA ASN A 143 6.57 -14.11 -15.19
C ASN A 143 6.29 -12.95 -16.15
N TRP A 144 5.09 -12.39 -16.12
CA TRP A 144 4.64 -11.31 -17.01
C TRP A 144 4.55 -11.69 -18.49
N ASN A 145 4.47 -12.99 -18.81
CA ASN A 145 4.11 -13.42 -20.16
C ASN A 145 2.61 -13.21 -20.37
N PHE A 146 2.27 -12.60 -21.51
CA PHE A 146 0.89 -12.30 -21.85
C PHE A 146 0.11 -13.60 -22.14
N ILE A 147 -1.08 -13.73 -21.54
CA ILE A 147 -1.98 -14.87 -21.73
C ILE A 147 -3.20 -14.44 -22.54
N HIS A 148 -3.89 -13.39 -22.10
CA HIS A 148 -5.16 -12.96 -22.69
C HIS A 148 -5.44 -11.48 -22.41
N LYS A 149 -6.35 -10.91 -23.26
CA LYS A 149 -6.84 -9.53 -23.16
C LYS A 149 -8.35 -9.51 -23.28
#